data_98b59db054bd689a4353938400134672
#
_entry.id   98b59db054bd689a4353938400134672
#
_cell.length_a   1.000
_cell.length_b   1.000
_cell.length_c   1.000
_cell.angle_alpha   90.00
_cell.angle_beta   90.00
_cell.angle_gamma   90.00
#
_symmetry.space_group_name_H-M   'P 1'
#
loop_
_entity.id
_entity.type
_entity.pdbx_description
1 polymer ?
#
loop_
_entity_poly.entity_id
_entity_poly.type
_entity_poly.pdbx_seq_one_letter_code
_entity_poly.pdbx_strand_id
1 'polypeptide(L)'
;VLNACYDVGIVKFFNSLKWSTMSTIIVDKIAKSFGATQAVQDVSFEVRPGEIFGLLGPNGSGKTTSIRVILDIYQPDSGSVTILGGPMTNEKLNQIGYIPEERGLYQDVPLDRCLTYLATLKGLTEEQITERLPKYLAKFDLTDHAKKKAKELSKGMQQKGQLIAALIHDPEIVIIDEPFSALDPVNTQLVKDLLIEQRNAGKTIVMCTHQMNQVEQLCDRLVLIDHGRVLLQGELSEVFDRFRTNEVIIDSLDPLPEELNGVSRIEQLNGGYRLTPQAGLSAHQLLDELLAQGIKLNSFEVAVPTLDEIFIKVVKEGNGKHE
;
A
#
# COMPACT_ATOMS: atom_id res chain seq x y z
N VAL A 1 33.11 9.22 18.49
CA VAL A 1 31.92 9.85 19.14
C VAL A 1 30.77 9.88 18.15
N LEU A 2 30.27 8.70 17.74
CA LEU A 2 29.17 8.58 16.75
C LEU A 2 28.33 7.31 16.99
N ASN A 3 28.22 6.83 18.25
CA ASN A 3 27.52 5.57 18.55
C ASN A 3 26.57 5.66 19.76
N ALA A 4 25.83 6.75 19.92
CA ALA A 4 24.93 6.86 21.06
C ALA A 4 23.66 7.66 20.74
N CYS A 5 22.85 7.28 19.73
CA CYS A 5 21.52 7.87 19.50
C CYS A 5 20.54 6.94 18.75
N TYR A 6 20.51 5.65 19.06
CA TYR A 6 19.52 4.73 18.46
C TYR A 6 18.87 3.82 19.54
N ASP A 7 18.36 4.41 20.61
CA ASP A 7 17.70 3.64 21.66
C ASP A 7 16.29 4.14 21.95
N VAL A 8 15.41 4.05 20.97
CA VAL A 8 13.95 4.09 21.19
C VAL A 8 13.32 3.05 20.27
N GLY A 9 12.46 2.20 20.81
CA GLY A 9 11.90 0.95 20.32
C GLY A 9 11.51 0.79 18.84
N ILE A 10 11.65 1.81 18.01
CA ILE A 10 11.37 1.78 16.56
C ILE A 10 12.53 1.15 15.77
N VAL A 11 13.78 1.33 16.20
CA VAL A 11 14.99 0.91 15.47
C VAL A 11 15.48 -0.47 15.88
N LYS A 12 15.09 -1.03 17.02
CA LYS A 12 15.56 -2.36 17.48
C LYS A 12 15.07 -3.55 16.62
N PHE A 13 14.11 -3.35 15.72
CA PHE A 13 13.62 -4.41 14.84
C PHE A 13 14.53 -4.70 13.64
N PHE A 14 15.47 -3.81 13.31
CA PHE A 14 16.30 -3.93 12.11
C PHE A 14 17.50 -4.90 12.25
N ASN A 15 17.87 -5.30 13.45
CA ASN A 15 19.13 -6.05 13.66
C ASN A 15 19.02 -7.59 13.56
N SER A 16 17.87 -8.15 13.18
CA SER A 16 17.69 -9.60 13.00
C SER A 16 16.77 -10.00 11.85
N LEU A 17 16.70 -9.22 10.77
CA LEU A 17 16.03 -9.65 9.55
C LEU A 17 16.75 -10.86 8.97
N LYS A 18 16.39 -12.07 9.44
CA LYS A 18 16.64 -13.30 8.71
C LYS A 18 15.61 -13.34 7.60
N TRP A 19 16.02 -12.95 6.39
CA TRP A 19 15.18 -13.07 5.20
C TRP A 19 14.66 -14.49 5.08
N SER A 20 13.38 -14.67 4.82
CA SER A 20 12.83 -15.97 4.51
C SER A 20 13.44 -16.48 3.21
N THR A 21 13.95 -17.68 3.18
CA THR A 21 14.43 -18.34 1.94
C THR A 21 13.31 -18.54 0.91
N MET A 22 12.06 -18.25 1.28
CA MET A 22 10.87 -18.36 0.44
C MET A 22 10.31 -17.00 -0.01
N SER A 23 10.97 -15.87 0.31
CA SER A 23 10.47 -14.55 -0.09
C SER A 23 10.51 -14.36 -1.61
N THR A 24 9.44 -13.80 -2.16
CA THR A 24 9.31 -13.53 -3.60
C THR A 24 10.20 -12.36 -4.03
N ILE A 25 10.27 -11.31 -3.19
CA ILE A 25 11.13 -10.16 -3.39
C ILE A 25 11.88 -9.88 -2.08
N ILE A 26 13.18 -9.67 -2.17
CA ILE A 26 14.02 -9.20 -1.06
C ILE A 26 14.75 -7.95 -1.54
N VAL A 27 14.55 -6.86 -0.84
CA VAL A 27 15.26 -5.59 -1.01
C VAL A 27 16.17 -5.44 0.19
N ASP A 28 17.49 -5.41 -0.04
CA ASP A 28 18.49 -5.33 1.02
C ASP A 28 19.35 -4.07 0.87
N LYS A 29 19.13 -3.10 1.75
CA LYS A 29 19.88 -1.86 1.91
C LYS A 29 20.11 -1.09 0.61
N ILE A 30 19.09 -1.03 -0.25
CA ILE A 30 19.23 -0.29 -1.50
C ILE A 30 19.35 1.21 -1.22
N ALA A 31 20.25 1.85 -1.96
CA ALA A 31 20.35 3.30 -2.05
C ALA A 31 20.37 3.73 -3.50
N LYS A 32 19.76 4.90 -3.79
CA LYS A 32 19.76 5.50 -5.13
C LYS A 32 19.73 7.01 -5.06
N SER A 33 20.66 7.63 -5.76
CA SER A 33 20.77 9.09 -5.89
C SER A 33 20.66 9.54 -7.34
N PHE A 34 20.15 10.73 -7.55
CA PHE A 34 20.09 11.42 -8.83
C PHE A 34 20.72 12.81 -8.64
N GLY A 35 21.99 12.95 -9.05
CA GLY A 35 22.78 14.15 -8.77
C GLY A 35 22.92 14.36 -7.27
N ALA A 36 22.48 15.51 -6.76
CA ALA A 36 22.54 15.83 -5.32
C ALA A 36 21.36 15.26 -4.51
N THR A 37 20.34 14.72 -5.17
CA THR A 37 19.12 14.21 -4.49
C THR A 37 19.26 12.73 -4.22
N GLN A 38 19.28 12.34 -2.94
CA GLN A 38 19.26 10.95 -2.51
C GLN A 38 17.80 10.49 -2.40
N ALA A 39 17.30 9.80 -3.43
CA ALA A 39 15.90 9.40 -3.52
C ALA A 39 15.58 8.16 -2.66
N VAL A 40 16.54 7.27 -2.44
CA VAL A 40 16.42 6.05 -1.62
C VAL A 40 17.67 5.92 -0.77
N GLN A 41 17.50 5.65 0.54
CA GLN A 41 18.55 5.63 1.54
C GLN A 41 18.43 4.39 2.44
N ASP A 42 19.22 3.36 2.20
CA ASP A 42 19.28 2.15 3.03
C ASP A 42 17.90 1.47 3.23
N VAL A 43 17.11 1.39 2.15
CA VAL A 43 15.79 0.78 2.19
C VAL A 43 15.89 -0.74 2.15
N SER A 44 15.24 -1.41 3.12
CA SER A 44 15.25 -2.87 3.25
C SER A 44 13.84 -3.36 3.60
N PHE A 45 13.33 -4.33 2.83
CA PHE A 45 12.08 -5.04 3.11
C PHE A 45 12.01 -6.36 2.32
N GLU A 46 11.06 -7.20 2.68
CA GLU A 46 10.74 -8.41 1.93
C GLU A 46 9.27 -8.51 1.57
N VAL A 47 8.99 -9.17 0.45
CA VAL A 47 7.62 -9.53 0.03
C VAL A 47 7.52 -11.04 -0.01
N ARG A 48 6.51 -11.59 0.67
CA ARG A 48 6.25 -13.02 0.77
C ARG A 48 5.38 -13.53 -0.39
N PRO A 49 5.44 -14.81 -0.75
CA PRO A 49 4.58 -15.38 -1.78
C PRO A 49 3.09 -15.26 -1.40
N GLY A 50 2.27 -14.87 -2.37
CA GLY A 50 0.81 -14.89 -2.24
C GLY A 50 0.23 -13.81 -1.31
N GLU A 51 0.98 -12.75 -1.00
CA GLU A 51 0.48 -11.62 -0.22
C GLU A 51 0.19 -10.38 -1.09
N ILE A 52 -0.65 -9.49 -0.58
CA ILE A 52 -0.73 -8.10 -1.05
C ILE A 52 0.14 -7.26 -0.13
N PHE A 53 1.23 -6.75 -0.65
CA PHE A 53 2.20 -5.93 0.07
C PHE A 53 2.06 -4.46 -0.30
N GLY A 54 1.89 -3.60 0.70
CA GLY A 54 1.75 -2.15 0.55
C GLY A 54 3.10 -1.42 0.64
N LEU A 55 3.49 -0.70 -0.40
CA LEU A 55 4.62 0.23 -0.40
C LEU A 55 4.07 1.65 -0.28
N LEU A 56 4.13 2.22 0.93
CA LEU A 56 3.45 3.45 1.31
C LEU A 56 4.39 4.63 1.46
N GLY A 57 3.84 5.82 1.36
CA GLY A 57 4.52 7.07 1.66
C GLY A 57 4.00 8.24 0.82
N PRO A 58 4.35 9.48 1.18
CA PRO A 58 3.97 10.67 0.42
C PRO A 58 4.64 10.71 -0.97
N ASN A 59 4.16 11.62 -1.82
CA ASN A 59 4.79 11.86 -3.11
C ASN A 59 6.25 12.31 -2.92
N GLY A 60 7.15 11.75 -3.73
CA GLY A 60 8.59 12.03 -3.61
C GLY A 60 9.31 11.27 -2.49
N SER A 61 8.66 10.38 -1.74
CA SER A 61 9.30 9.62 -0.66
C SER A 61 10.28 8.53 -1.12
N GLY A 62 10.35 8.22 -2.43
CA GLY A 62 11.25 7.20 -2.97
C GLY A 62 10.57 5.89 -3.43
N LYS A 63 9.23 5.76 -3.31
CA LYS A 63 8.46 4.57 -3.69
C LYS A 63 8.69 4.13 -5.14
N THR A 64 8.37 4.99 -6.10
CA THR A 64 8.54 4.71 -7.55
C THR A 64 9.99 4.42 -7.90
N THR A 65 10.96 5.11 -7.24
CA THR A 65 12.39 4.82 -7.41
C THR A 65 12.73 3.42 -6.92
N SER A 66 12.22 3.01 -5.75
CA SER A 66 12.41 1.66 -5.22
C SER A 66 11.81 0.59 -6.15
N ILE A 67 10.60 0.80 -6.68
CA ILE A 67 10.01 -0.09 -7.69
C ILE A 67 10.89 -0.19 -8.94
N ARG A 68 11.39 0.93 -9.45
CA ARG A 68 12.26 0.92 -10.64
C ARG A 68 13.59 0.23 -10.39
N VAL A 69 14.09 0.25 -9.15
CA VAL A 69 15.27 -0.54 -8.75
C VAL A 69 14.92 -2.03 -8.67
N ILE A 70 13.77 -2.41 -8.10
CA ILE A 70 13.28 -3.79 -8.05
C ILE A 70 13.13 -4.38 -9.45
N LEU A 71 12.62 -3.59 -10.40
CA LEU A 71 12.42 -4.00 -11.80
C LEU A 71 13.70 -3.94 -12.65
N ASP A 72 14.86 -3.63 -12.06
CA ASP A 72 16.15 -3.46 -12.76
C ASP A 72 16.16 -2.36 -13.84
N ILE A 73 15.19 -1.41 -13.75
CA ILE A 73 15.15 -0.21 -14.62
C ILE A 73 16.26 0.77 -14.16
N TYR A 74 16.47 0.86 -12.85
CA TYR A 74 17.57 1.62 -12.26
C TYR A 74 18.50 0.69 -11.49
N GLN A 75 19.79 0.80 -11.75
CA GLN A 75 20.80 0.15 -10.90
C GLN A 75 20.90 0.90 -9.57
N PRO A 76 20.86 0.22 -8.42
CA PRO A 76 21.11 0.85 -7.12
C PRO A 76 22.56 1.31 -7.02
N ASP A 77 22.81 2.37 -6.26
CA ASP A 77 24.17 2.83 -5.96
C ASP A 77 24.84 1.94 -4.91
N SER A 78 24.04 1.31 -4.05
CA SER A 78 24.45 0.27 -3.09
C SER A 78 23.27 -0.62 -2.73
N GLY A 79 23.56 -1.75 -2.06
CA GLY A 79 22.57 -2.75 -1.72
C GLY A 79 22.25 -3.72 -2.86
N SER A 80 21.25 -4.55 -2.68
CA SER A 80 20.88 -5.57 -3.67
C SER A 80 19.38 -5.86 -3.67
N VAL A 81 18.90 -6.39 -4.79
CA VAL A 81 17.54 -6.91 -4.94
C VAL A 81 17.60 -8.36 -5.38
N THR A 82 16.85 -9.20 -4.68
CA THR A 82 16.60 -10.59 -5.09
C THR A 82 15.12 -10.72 -5.42
N ILE A 83 14.81 -11.29 -6.56
CA ILE A 83 13.45 -11.54 -7.01
C ILE A 83 13.34 -12.98 -7.51
N LEU A 84 12.30 -13.70 -7.09
CA LEU A 84 12.11 -15.13 -7.42
C LEU A 84 13.41 -15.94 -7.22
N GLY A 85 14.05 -15.77 -6.04
CA GLY A 85 15.22 -16.54 -5.62
C GLY A 85 16.55 -16.15 -6.26
N GLY A 86 16.68 -14.99 -6.93
CA GLY A 86 17.96 -14.54 -7.51
C GLY A 86 17.88 -13.15 -8.14
N PRO A 87 18.91 -12.66 -8.80
CA PRO A 87 18.88 -11.38 -9.50
C PRO A 87 17.86 -11.37 -10.64
N MET A 88 17.49 -10.18 -11.12
CA MET A 88 16.58 -10.03 -12.24
C MET A 88 17.15 -10.67 -13.51
N THR A 89 16.29 -11.33 -14.29
CA THR A 89 16.60 -11.88 -15.61
C THR A 89 15.43 -11.60 -16.57
N ASN A 90 15.68 -11.77 -17.87
CA ASN A 90 14.62 -11.60 -18.89
C ASN A 90 13.44 -12.58 -18.67
N GLU A 91 13.74 -13.83 -18.27
CA GLU A 91 12.70 -14.82 -17.98
C GLU A 91 11.83 -14.37 -16.79
N LYS A 92 12.43 -13.82 -15.74
CA LYS A 92 11.71 -13.29 -14.57
C LYS A 92 10.88 -12.06 -14.92
N LEU A 93 11.36 -11.20 -15.82
CA LEU A 93 10.58 -10.06 -16.31
C LEU A 93 9.26 -10.50 -16.97
N ASN A 94 9.25 -11.68 -17.63
CA ASN A 94 8.02 -12.24 -18.19
C ASN A 94 7.04 -12.81 -17.14
N GLN A 95 7.52 -13.03 -15.91
CA GLN A 95 6.70 -13.46 -14.77
C GLN A 95 6.18 -12.27 -13.95
N ILE A 96 6.46 -11.04 -14.38
CA ILE A 96 6.08 -9.82 -13.66
C ILE A 96 5.13 -9.00 -14.52
N GLY A 97 3.97 -8.66 -13.97
CA GLY A 97 3.07 -7.63 -14.46
C GLY A 97 3.43 -6.30 -13.78
N TYR A 98 3.68 -5.26 -14.56
CA TYR A 98 3.96 -3.93 -14.00
C TYR A 98 3.01 -2.88 -14.58
N ILE A 99 2.43 -2.09 -13.70
CA ILE A 99 1.59 -0.94 -14.03
C ILE A 99 2.24 0.31 -13.45
N PRO A 100 2.83 1.17 -14.28
CA PRO A 100 3.36 2.45 -13.84
C PRO A 100 2.22 3.45 -13.54
N GLU A 101 2.50 4.45 -12.69
CA GLU A 101 1.60 5.59 -12.44
C GLU A 101 1.27 6.36 -13.72
N GLU A 102 2.27 6.52 -14.59
CA GLU A 102 2.10 7.18 -15.89
C GLU A 102 1.42 6.26 -16.92
N ARG A 103 0.89 6.87 -17.99
CA ARG A 103 0.16 6.14 -19.03
C ARG A 103 1.07 5.16 -19.78
N GLY A 104 0.90 3.87 -19.54
CA GLY A 104 1.67 2.78 -20.19
C GLY A 104 1.13 2.33 -21.56
N LEU A 105 0.00 2.87 -22.04
CA LEU A 105 -0.59 2.49 -23.33
C LEU A 105 -0.13 3.41 -24.45
N TYR A 106 0.11 2.85 -25.65
CA TYR A 106 0.43 3.60 -26.86
C TYR A 106 -0.78 4.42 -27.31
N GLN A 107 -0.71 5.76 -27.15
CA GLN A 107 -1.84 6.67 -27.26
C GLN A 107 -2.50 6.70 -28.64
N ASP A 108 -1.75 6.50 -29.73
CA ASP A 108 -2.23 6.56 -31.11
C ASP A 108 -2.59 5.18 -31.71
N VAL A 109 -2.51 4.12 -30.91
CA VAL A 109 -2.79 2.74 -31.31
C VAL A 109 -4.15 2.31 -30.75
N PRO A 110 -4.99 1.58 -31.53
CA PRO A 110 -6.20 0.93 -31.01
C PRO A 110 -5.90 0.03 -29.81
N LEU A 111 -6.81 0.04 -28.81
CA LEU A 111 -6.60 -0.66 -27.55
C LEU A 111 -6.29 -2.15 -27.75
N ASP A 112 -7.06 -2.85 -28.56
CA ASP A 112 -6.85 -4.28 -28.82
C ASP A 112 -5.49 -4.57 -29.44
N ARG A 113 -5.03 -3.75 -30.39
CA ARG A 113 -3.69 -3.90 -30.99
C ARG A 113 -2.58 -3.60 -30.00
N CYS A 114 -2.78 -2.56 -29.16
CA CYS A 114 -1.84 -2.23 -28.10
C CYS A 114 -1.69 -3.40 -27.11
N LEU A 115 -2.81 -3.96 -26.65
CA LEU A 115 -2.84 -5.08 -25.70
C LEU A 115 -2.25 -6.35 -26.33
N THR A 116 -2.58 -6.66 -27.60
CA THR A 116 -1.98 -7.77 -28.34
C THR A 116 -0.47 -7.64 -28.40
N TYR A 117 0.03 -6.47 -28.78
CA TYR A 117 1.48 -6.21 -28.85
C TYR A 117 2.18 -6.40 -27.50
N LEU A 118 1.61 -5.82 -26.42
CA LEU A 118 2.18 -5.95 -25.09
C LEU A 118 2.16 -7.41 -24.59
N ALA A 119 1.09 -8.16 -24.88
CA ALA A 119 1.00 -9.57 -24.56
C ALA A 119 2.05 -10.41 -25.32
N THR A 120 2.27 -10.11 -26.61
CA THR A 120 3.31 -10.76 -27.42
C THR A 120 4.71 -10.49 -26.85
N LEU A 121 5.00 -9.25 -26.41
CA LEU A 121 6.27 -8.92 -25.75
C LEU A 121 6.49 -9.70 -24.44
N LYS A 122 5.40 -10.12 -23.79
CA LYS A 122 5.42 -10.99 -22.59
C LYS A 122 5.44 -12.49 -22.92
N GLY A 123 5.61 -12.84 -24.20
CA GLY A 123 5.81 -14.21 -24.64
C GLY A 123 4.52 -15.02 -24.93
N LEU A 124 3.34 -14.38 -24.95
CA LEU A 124 2.12 -15.08 -25.31
C LEU A 124 2.08 -15.38 -26.81
N THR A 125 1.59 -16.56 -27.16
CA THR A 125 1.29 -16.94 -28.54
C THR A 125 0.02 -16.25 -29.04
N GLU A 126 -0.14 -16.15 -30.36
CA GLU A 126 -1.35 -15.58 -30.98
C GLU A 126 -2.63 -16.32 -30.52
N GLU A 127 -2.55 -17.64 -30.40
CA GLU A 127 -3.65 -18.47 -29.91
C GLU A 127 -4.05 -18.11 -28.49
N GLN A 128 -3.08 -17.99 -27.57
CA GLN A 128 -3.32 -17.59 -26.18
C GLN A 128 -3.93 -16.17 -26.09
N ILE A 129 -3.45 -15.24 -26.91
CA ILE A 129 -3.98 -13.88 -26.96
C ILE A 129 -5.42 -13.87 -27.45
N THR A 130 -5.71 -14.61 -28.52
CA THR A 130 -7.05 -14.71 -29.10
C THR A 130 -8.04 -15.31 -28.12
N GLU A 131 -7.61 -16.23 -27.25
CA GLU A 131 -8.45 -16.80 -26.20
C GLU A 131 -8.64 -15.84 -25.01
N ARG A 132 -7.57 -15.20 -24.53
CA ARG A 132 -7.58 -14.45 -23.28
C ARG A 132 -8.08 -13.01 -23.42
N LEU A 133 -7.66 -12.32 -24.48
CA LEU A 133 -7.94 -10.88 -24.63
C LEU A 133 -9.44 -10.55 -24.64
N PRO A 134 -10.31 -11.28 -25.34
CA PRO A 134 -11.75 -11.01 -25.29
C PRO A 134 -12.34 -11.18 -23.88
N LYS A 135 -11.87 -12.17 -23.10
CA LYS A 135 -12.31 -12.41 -21.72
C LYS A 135 -11.96 -11.22 -20.81
N TYR A 136 -10.73 -10.70 -20.94
CA TYR A 136 -10.30 -9.53 -20.18
C TYR A 136 -11.04 -8.25 -20.61
N LEU A 137 -11.22 -8.02 -21.91
CA LEU A 137 -11.99 -6.88 -22.40
C LEU A 137 -13.44 -6.88 -21.88
N ALA A 138 -14.08 -8.05 -21.86
CA ALA A 138 -15.42 -8.20 -21.30
C ALA A 138 -15.43 -7.97 -19.77
N LYS A 139 -14.48 -8.54 -19.04
CA LYS A 139 -14.36 -8.38 -17.56
C LYS A 139 -14.23 -6.91 -17.15
N PHE A 140 -13.55 -6.10 -17.97
CA PHE A 140 -13.32 -4.68 -17.71
C PHE A 140 -14.30 -3.73 -18.43
N ASP A 141 -15.31 -4.28 -19.11
CA ASP A 141 -16.31 -3.50 -19.86
C ASP A 141 -15.64 -2.60 -20.94
N LEU A 142 -14.68 -3.18 -21.68
CA LEU A 142 -13.93 -2.52 -22.73
C LEU A 142 -14.15 -3.11 -24.13
N THR A 143 -15.05 -4.09 -24.27
CA THR A 143 -15.29 -4.79 -25.55
C THR A 143 -15.67 -3.82 -26.67
N ASP A 144 -16.63 -2.91 -26.42
CA ASP A 144 -17.10 -1.92 -27.40
C ASP A 144 -16.08 -0.79 -27.66
N HIS A 145 -15.05 -0.73 -26.84
CA HIS A 145 -13.99 0.27 -26.93
C HIS A 145 -12.67 -0.31 -27.47
N ALA A 146 -12.61 -1.61 -27.75
CA ALA A 146 -11.39 -2.30 -28.17
C ALA A 146 -10.73 -1.69 -29.42
N LYS A 147 -11.51 -1.18 -30.35
CA LYS A 147 -11.03 -0.57 -31.61
C LYS A 147 -10.73 0.93 -31.49
N LYS A 148 -11.04 1.58 -30.36
CA LYS A 148 -10.70 2.99 -30.13
C LYS A 148 -9.22 3.14 -29.78
N LYS A 149 -8.62 4.26 -30.20
CA LYS A 149 -7.25 4.60 -29.80
C LYS A 149 -7.19 4.88 -28.30
N ALA A 150 -6.08 4.55 -27.64
CA ALA A 150 -5.95 4.74 -26.20
C ALA A 150 -6.23 6.19 -25.76
N LYS A 151 -5.83 7.20 -26.54
CA LYS A 151 -6.12 8.62 -26.27
C LYS A 151 -7.61 9.01 -26.32
N GLU A 152 -8.45 8.19 -26.95
CA GLU A 152 -9.91 8.41 -27.08
C GLU A 152 -10.67 7.82 -25.88
N LEU A 153 -9.98 7.06 -25.02
CA LEU A 153 -10.53 6.45 -23.83
C LEU A 153 -10.46 7.42 -22.64
N SER A 154 -11.43 7.31 -21.74
CA SER A 154 -11.35 8.02 -20.46
C SER A 154 -10.13 7.56 -19.65
N LYS A 155 -9.70 8.35 -18.66
CA LYS A 155 -8.57 7.97 -17.78
C LYS A 155 -8.81 6.62 -17.09
N GLY A 156 -10.03 6.38 -16.57
CA GLY A 156 -10.39 5.11 -15.95
C GLY A 156 -10.37 3.93 -16.94
N MET A 157 -10.81 4.14 -18.19
CA MET A 157 -10.73 3.10 -19.22
C MET A 157 -9.26 2.80 -19.61
N GLN A 158 -8.40 3.82 -19.65
CA GLN A 158 -6.97 3.63 -19.87
C GLN A 158 -6.33 2.83 -18.73
N GLN A 159 -6.70 3.11 -17.48
CA GLN A 159 -6.25 2.37 -16.31
C GLN A 159 -6.67 0.89 -16.37
N LYS A 160 -7.94 0.61 -16.76
CA LYS A 160 -8.41 -0.75 -17.01
C LYS A 160 -7.60 -1.44 -18.11
N GLY A 161 -7.29 -0.74 -19.20
CA GLY A 161 -6.43 -1.25 -20.26
C GLY A 161 -5.01 -1.60 -19.77
N GLN A 162 -4.42 -0.79 -18.91
CA GLN A 162 -3.13 -1.07 -18.28
C GLN A 162 -3.18 -2.32 -17.37
N LEU A 163 -4.27 -2.49 -16.61
CA LEU A 163 -4.51 -3.70 -15.82
C LEU A 163 -4.56 -4.95 -16.69
N ILE A 164 -5.27 -4.88 -17.83
CA ILE A 164 -5.28 -6.00 -18.80
C ILE A 164 -3.86 -6.31 -19.30
N ALA A 165 -3.11 -5.28 -19.71
CA ALA A 165 -1.75 -5.45 -20.21
C ALA A 165 -0.82 -6.13 -19.18
N ALA A 166 -0.98 -5.79 -17.89
CA ALA A 166 -0.18 -6.34 -16.83
C ALA A 166 -0.58 -7.76 -16.40
N LEU A 167 -1.83 -8.17 -16.64
CA LEU A 167 -2.38 -9.45 -16.13
C LEU A 167 -2.57 -10.51 -17.22
N ILE A 168 -2.68 -10.14 -18.50
CA ILE A 168 -3.05 -11.07 -19.58
C ILE A 168 -2.06 -12.23 -19.76
N HIS A 169 -0.79 -12.02 -19.41
CA HIS A 169 0.25 -13.05 -19.47
C HIS A 169 0.34 -13.94 -18.23
N ASP A 170 -0.59 -13.77 -17.28
CA ASP A 170 -0.71 -14.56 -16.05
C ASP A 170 0.56 -14.55 -15.18
N PRO A 171 1.03 -13.36 -14.75
CA PRO A 171 2.28 -13.20 -14.02
C PRO A 171 2.23 -13.85 -12.62
N GLU A 172 3.39 -14.18 -12.04
CA GLU A 172 3.53 -14.61 -10.65
C GLU A 172 3.54 -13.40 -9.69
N ILE A 173 4.08 -12.26 -10.17
CA ILE A 173 4.18 -11.01 -9.40
C ILE A 173 3.47 -9.91 -10.17
N VAL A 174 2.66 -9.13 -9.46
CA VAL A 174 2.03 -7.91 -9.99
C VAL A 174 2.49 -6.71 -9.19
N ILE A 175 3.15 -5.76 -9.83
CA ILE A 175 3.59 -4.51 -9.21
C ILE A 175 2.76 -3.38 -9.80
N ILE A 176 2.09 -2.60 -8.94
CA ILE A 176 1.17 -1.56 -9.38
C ILE A 176 1.51 -0.25 -8.66
N ASP A 177 1.81 0.77 -9.44
CA ASP A 177 2.03 2.13 -8.93
C ASP A 177 0.72 2.92 -9.06
N GLU A 178 0.14 3.34 -7.94
CA GLU A 178 -1.13 4.07 -7.82
C GLU A 178 -2.34 3.39 -8.51
N PRO A 179 -2.74 2.18 -8.07
CA PRO A 179 -3.78 1.37 -8.75
C PRO A 179 -5.15 2.04 -8.83
N PHE A 180 -5.49 2.95 -7.92
CA PHE A 180 -6.81 3.57 -7.80
C PHE A 180 -6.86 5.00 -8.32
N SER A 181 -5.75 5.51 -8.86
CA SER A 181 -5.69 6.85 -9.44
C SER A 181 -6.71 7.00 -10.57
N ALA A 182 -7.48 8.09 -10.53
CA ALA A 182 -8.48 8.46 -11.55
C ALA A 182 -9.64 7.46 -11.76
N LEU A 183 -9.87 6.54 -10.82
CA LEU A 183 -11.03 5.65 -10.81
C LEU A 183 -12.16 6.24 -9.95
N ASP A 184 -13.40 6.04 -10.42
CA ASP A 184 -14.59 6.25 -9.59
C ASP A 184 -14.76 5.09 -8.58
N PRO A 185 -15.67 5.20 -7.58
CA PRO A 185 -15.84 4.17 -6.56
C PRO A 185 -16.19 2.79 -7.10
N VAL A 186 -16.97 2.69 -8.19
CA VAL A 186 -17.38 1.41 -8.78
C VAL A 186 -16.16 0.72 -9.42
N ASN A 187 -15.39 1.47 -10.20
CA ASN A 187 -14.18 0.96 -10.82
C ASN A 187 -13.07 0.67 -9.79
N THR A 188 -12.99 1.45 -8.71
CA THR A 188 -12.11 1.16 -7.58
C THR A 188 -12.44 -0.19 -6.95
N GLN A 189 -13.72 -0.49 -6.70
CA GLN A 189 -14.14 -1.79 -6.15
C GLN A 189 -13.81 -2.93 -7.10
N LEU A 190 -14.05 -2.78 -8.40
CA LEU A 190 -13.69 -3.79 -9.41
C LEU A 190 -12.19 -4.12 -9.38
N VAL A 191 -11.33 -3.11 -9.23
CA VAL A 191 -9.88 -3.33 -9.14
C VAL A 191 -9.52 -4.02 -7.82
N LYS A 192 -10.14 -3.65 -6.69
CA LYS A 192 -9.92 -4.34 -5.41
C LYS A 192 -10.27 -5.82 -5.50
N ASP A 193 -11.46 -6.13 -6.02
CA ASP A 193 -11.93 -7.50 -6.18
C ASP A 193 -10.98 -8.32 -7.06
N LEU A 194 -10.47 -7.70 -8.13
CA LEU A 194 -9.48 -8.30 -9.00
C LEU A 194 -8.16 -8.61 -8.26
N LEU A 195 -7.64 -7.67 -7.48
CA LEU A 195 -6.40 -7.88 -6.72
C LEU A 195 -6.57 -9.00 -5.68
N ILE A 196 -7.71 -9.03 -5.00
CA ILE A 196 -8.06 -10.12 -4.07
C ILE A 196 -8.15 -11.47 -4.80
N GLU A 197 -8.78 -11.49 -5.98
CA GLU A 197 -8.86 -12.69 -6.83
C GLU A 197 -7.46 -13.19 -7.22
N GLN A 198 -6.57 -12.28 -7.66
CA GLN A 198 -5.20 -12.63 -8.03
C GLN A 198 -4.40 -13.15 -6.82
N ARG A 199 -4.51 -12.52 -5.64
CA ARG A 199 -3.90 -13.01 -4.40
C ARG A 199 -4.41 -14.41 -4.04
N ASN A 200 -5.72 -14.62 -4.11
CA ASN A 200 -6.34 -15.92 -3.79
C ASN A 200 -5.95 -17.02 -4.79
N ALA A 201 -5.56 -16.64 -6.01
CA ALA A 201 -4.94 -17.52 -7.00
C ALA A 201 -3.43 -17.79 -6.73
N GLY A 202 -2.89 -17.27 -5.63
CA GLY A 202 -1.49 -17.47 -5.22
C GLY A 202 -0.50 -16.46 -5.80
N LYS A 203 -0.98 -15.42 -6.49
CA LYS A 203 -0.09 -14.37 -7.03
C LYS A 203 0.38 -13.43 -5.92
N THR A 204 1.60 -12.91 -6.06
CA THR A 204 2.15 -11.89 -5.16
C THR A 204 1.89 -10.51 -5.74
N ILE A 205 1.39 -9.58 -4.92
CA ILE A 205 1.03 -8.24 -5.37
C ILE A 205 1.81 -7.22 -4.55
N VAL A 206 2.47 -6.28 -5.23
CA VAL A 206 3.07 -5.09 -4.61
C VAL A 206 2.28 -3.88 -5.06
N MET A 207 1.61 -3.24 -4.12
CA MET A 207 0.81 -2.05 -4.35
C MET A 207 1.52 -0.83 -3.78
N CYS A 208 1.90 0.10 -4.67
CA CYS A 208 2.49 1.37 -4.29
C CYS A 208 1.39 2.44 -4.27
N THR A 209 1.20 3.11 -3.15
CA THR A 209 0.19 4.17 -3.04
C THR A 209 0.47 5.13 -1.88
N HIS A 210 -0.13 6.30 -1.94
CA HIS A 210 -0.21 7.24 -0.84
C HIS A 210 -1.59 7.21 -0.14
N GLN A 211 -2.54 6.38 -0.61
CA GLN A 211 -3.90 6.27 -0.08
C GLN A 211 -3.95 5.21 1.04
N MET A 212 -3.79 5.64 2.28
CA MET A 212 -3.68 4.74 3.45
C MET A 212 -4.93 3.85 3.63
N ASN A 213 -6.12 4.41 3.41
CA ASN A 213 -7.38 3.69 3.53
C ASN A 213 -7.52 2.49 2.56
N GLN A 214 -6.85 2.53 1.41
CA GLN A 214 -6.84 1.41 0.45
C GLN A 214 -5.95 0.27 0.94
N VAL A 215 -4.85 0.63 1.60
CA VAL A 215 -3.92 -0.34 2.19
C VAL A 215 -4.56 -1.07 3.37
N GLU A 216 -5.28 -0.35 4.23
CA GLU A 216 -6.03 -0.94 5.35
C GLU A 216 -7.01 -2.04 4.89
N GLN A 217 -7.58 -1.87 3.69
CA GLN A 217 -8.59 -2.79 3.17
C GLN A 217 -8.01 -3.99 2.39
N LEU A 218 -6.78 -3.88 1.89
CA LEU A 218 -6.26 -4.83 0.92
C LEU A 218 -4.98 -5.52 1.35
N CYS A 219 -4.08 -4.80 2.05
CA CYS A 219 -2.74 -5.30 2.28
C CYS A 219 -2.68 -6.24 3.49
N ASP A 220 -1.86 -7.27 3.36
CA ASP A 220 -1.51 -8.17 4.45
C ASP A 220 -0.35 -7.59 5.27
N ARG A 221 0.62 -6.99 4.56
CA ARG A 221 1.82 -6.35 5.13
C ARG A 221 2.11 -5.04 4.42
N LEU A 222 2.89 -4.19 5.08
CA LEU A 222 3.28 -2.90 4.52
C LEU A 222 4.71 -2.50 4.87
N VAL A 223 5.25 -1.59 4.07
CA VAL A 223 6.39 -0.74 4.39
C VAL A 223 6.03 0.71 4.13
N LEU A 224 6.31 1.58 5.08
CA LEU A 224 6.13 3.02 4.97
C LEU A 224 7.49 3.68 4.73
N ILE A 225 7.60 4.38 3.61
CA ILE A 225 8.83 5.10 3.22
C ILE A 225 8.55 6.61 3.27
N ASP A 226 9.45 7.33 3.90
CA ASP A 226 9.49 8.79 3.85
C ASP A 226 10.94 9.27 3.69
N HIS A 227 11.15 10.32 2.87
CA HIS A 227 12.46 10.85 2.53
C HIS A 227 13.52 9.78 2.18
N GLY A 228 13.10 8.75 1.44
CA GLY A 228 13.95 7.65 1.00
C GLY A 228 14.30 6.64 2.08
N ARG A 229 13.69 6.68 3.28
CA ARG A 229 13.98 5.78 4.41
C ARG A 229 12.72 5.04 4.85
N VAL A 230 12.92 3.83 5.35
CA VAL A 230 11.83 3.06 5.96
C VAL A 230 11.56 3.63 7.36
N LEU A 231 10.32 4.07 7.59
CA LEU A 231 9.86 4.54 8.89
C LEU A 231 9.15 3.44 9.68
N LEU A 232 8.41 2.58 9.01
CA LEU A 232 7.59 1.53 9.60
C LEU A 232 7.45 0.37 8.62
N GLN A 233 7.45 -0.86 9.12
CA GLN A 233 7.12 -2.05 8.32
C GLN A 233 6.60 -3.17 9.22
N GLY A 234 5.81 -4.07 8.67
CA GLY A 234 5.28 -5.23 9.38
C GLY A 234 3.97 -5.74 8.81
N GLU A 235 3.38 -6.70 9.49
CA GLU A 235 2.02 -7.14 9.26
C GLU A 235 1.05 -6.02 9.66
N LEU A 236 -0.01 -5.84 8.88
CA LEU A 236 -0.94 -4.74 9.10
C LEU A 236 -1.58 -4.82 10.50
N SER A 237 -1.94 -6.02 10.94
CA SER A 237 -2.47 -6.29 12.28
C SER A 237 -1.48 -5.91 13.39
N GLU A 238 -0.21 -6.27 13.25
CA GLU A 238 0.84 -5.93 14.21
C GLU A 238 1.10 -4.42 14.30
N VAL A 239 1.01 -3.75 13.13
CA VAL A 239 1.12 -2.29 13.07
C VAL A 239 -0.02 -1.65 13.87
N PHE A 240 -1.28 -2.06 13.64
CA PHE A 240 -2.41 -1.53 14.41
C PHE A 240 -2.30 -1.84 15.90
N ASP A 241 -1.95 -3.06 16.28
CA ASP A 241 -1.82 -3.44 17.70
C ASP A 241 -0.74 -2.62 18.42
N ARG A 242 0.37 -2.32 17.75
CA ARG A 242 1.46 -1.50 18.30
C ARG A 242 1.04 -0.05 18.59
N PHE A 243 0.15 0.51 17.75
CA PHE A 243 -0.31 1.89 17.88
C PHE A 243 -1.69 2.01 18.55
N ARG A 244 -2.29 0.88 18.95
CA ARG A 244 -3.55 0.86 19.66
C ARG A 244 -3.47 1.71 20.92
N THR A 245 -4.46 2.55 21.10
CA THR A 245 -4.66 3.35 22.31
C THR A 245 -5.85 2.81 23.08
N ASN A 246 -6.02 3.24 24.34
CA ASN A 246 -7.24 2.94 25.11
C ASN A 246 -8.35 3.98 24.85
N GLU A 247 -8.19 4.83 23.83
CA GLU A 247 -9.19 5.82 23.46
C GLU A 247 -10.48 5.15 23.04
N VAL A 248 -11.60 5.81 23.26
CA VAL A 248 -12.91 5.36 22.83
C VAL A 248 -13.62 6.45 22.02
N ILE A 249 -14.40 6.03 21.05
CA ILE A 249 -15.28 6.89 20.27
C ILE A 249 -16.69 6.60 20.77
N ILE A 250 -17.41 7.65 21.14
CA ILE A 250 -18.81 7.55 21.56
C ILE A 250 -19.69 8.47 20.74
N ASP A 251 -20.90 8.02 20.48
CA ASP A 251 -22.02 8.86 20.09
C ASP A 251 -22.98 9.00 21.29
N SER A 252 -23.20 10.23 21.73
CA SER A 252 -24.05 10.54 22.89
C SER A 252 -25.34 11.22 22.44
N LEU A 253 -26.47 10.82 23.04
CA LEU A 253 -27.78 11.44 22.78
C LEU A 253 -27.85 12.90 23.24
N ASP A 254 -27.12 13.21 24.31
CA ASP A 254 -27.07 14.54 24.92
C ASP A 254 -25.63 15.09 24.80
N PRO A 255 -25.44 16.42 24.74
CA PRO A 255 -24.09 17.01 24.78
C PRO A 255 -23.35 16.57 26.05
N LEU A 256 -22.06 16.25 25.91
CA LEU A 256 -21.24 15.87 27.05
C LEU A 256 -20.87 17.09 27.89
N PRO A 257 -20.77 16.93 29.23
CA PRO A 257 -20.18 17.95 30.10
C PRO A 257 -18.70 18.17 29.75
N GLU A 258 -18.18 19.35 30.06
CA GLU A 258 -16.78 19.70 29.80
C GLU A 258 -15.79 18.79 30.54
N GLU A 259 -16.20 18.27 31.70
CA GLU A 259 -15.43 17.34 32.51
C GLU A 259 -16.23 16.07 32.77
N LEU A 260 -15.59 14.92 32.59
CA LEU A 260 -16.14 13.60 32.83
C LEU A 260 -15.19 12.81 33.73
N ASN A 261 -15.74 12.16 34.76
CA ASN A 261 -14.95 11.26 35.60
C ASN A 261 -14.37 10.13 34.74
N GLY A 262 -13.12 9.78 34.99
CA GLY A 262 -12.44 8.73 34.24
C GLY A 262 -11.90 9.15 32.85
N VAL A 263 -12.15 10.40 32.45
CA VAL A 263 -11.68 10.94 31.15
C VAL A 263 -10.60 12.00 31.41
N SER A 264 -9.50 11.91 30.68
CA SER A 264 -8.41 12.88 30.73
C SER A 264 -8.50 13.93 29.62
N ARG A 265 -9.14 13.57 28.47
CA ARG A 265 -9.30 14.45 27.32
C ARG A 265 -10.60 14.11 26.59
N ILE A 266 -11.34 15.14 26.21
CA ILE A 266 -12.52 15.07 25.35
C ILE A 266 -12.20 15.81 24.06
N GLU A 267 -12.41 15.17 22.92
CA GLU A 267 -12.29 15.76 21.59
C GLU A 267 -13.60 15.58 20.83
N GLN A 268 -14.20 16.68 20.39
CA GLN A 268 -15.44 16.62 19.61
C GLN A 268 -15.14 16.21 18.17
N LEU A 269 -15.86 15.21 17.67
CA LEU A 269 -15.81 14.74 16.30
C LEU A 269 -17.10 15.12 15.54
N ASN A 270 -17.09 14.99 14.21
CA ASN A 270 -18.29 15.07 13.41
C ASN A 270 -19.19 13.85 13.69
N GLY A 271 -20.15 13.99 14.63
CA GLY A 271 -21.07 12.91 14.97
C GLY A 271 -20.73 12.15 16.26
N GLY A 272 -19.95 12.75 17.18
CA GLY A 272 -19.64 12.12 18.47
C GLY A 272 -18.47 12.75 19.19
N TYR A 273 -17.83 11.97 20.04
CA TYR A 273 -16.70 12.39 20.84
C TYR A 273 -15.64 11.30 20.91
N ARG A 274 -14.37 11.70 20.86
CA ARG A 274 -13.23 10.84 21.20
C ARG A 274 -12.82 11.15 22.63
N LEU A 275 -12.81 10.12 23.46
CA LEU A 275 -12.47 10.22 24.87
C LEU A 275 -11.16 9.49 25.11
N THR A 276 -10.22 10.16 25.79
CA THR A 276 -8.99 9.53 26.29
C THR A 276 -9.20 9.17 27.75
N PRO A 277 -9.19 7.87 28.14
CA PRO A 277 -9.31 7.47 29.52
C PRO A 277 -8.16 8.02 30.40
N GLN A 278 -8.41 8.20 31.67
CA GLN A 278 -7.35 8.44 32.66
C GLN A 278 -6.39 7.25 32.73
N ALA A 279 -5.15 7.49 33.10
CA ALA A 279 -4.13 6.45 33.21
C ALA A 279 -4.59 5.29 34.12
N GLY A 280 -4.51 4.07 33.60
CA GLY A 280 -4.91 2.85 34.30
C GLY A 280 -6.38 2.46 34.19
N LEU A 281 -7.22 3.28 33.53
CA LEU A 281 -8.62 2.94 33.28
C LEU A 281 -8.73 2.22 31.91
N SER A 282 -9.38 1.06 31.89
CA SER A 282 -9.69 0.35 30.66
C SER A 282 -10.93 0.93 29.98
N ALA A 283 -11.10 0.65 28.67
CA ALA A 283 -12.29 1.07 27.94
C ALA A 283 -13.58 0.54 28.57
N HIS A 284 -13.59 -0.70 29.10
CA HIS A 284 -14.76 -1.26 29.80
C HIS A 284 -15.11 -0.51 31.08
N GLN A 285 -14.09 -0.20 31.91
CA GLN A 285 -14.30 0.57 33.12
C GLN A 285 -14.78 2.00 32.80
N LEU A 286 -14.28 2.60 31.72
CA LEU A 286 -14.77 3.89 31.27
C LEU A 286 -16.24 3.83 30.87
N LEU A 287 -16.67 2.77 30.16
CA LEU A 287 -18.08 2.57 29.82
C LEU A 287 -18.95 2.52 31.07
N ASP A 288 -18.55 1.74 32.06
CA ASP A 288 -19.30 1.64 33.33
C ASP A 288 -19.38 3.00 34.03
N GLU A 289 -18.30 3.79 34.04
CA GLU A 289 -18.30 5.14 34.63
C GLU A 289 -19.19 6.13 33.87
N LEU A 290 -19.20 6.10 32.55
CA LEU A 290 -20.06 6.95 31.73
C LEU A 290 -21.54 6.65 32.00
N LEU A 291 -21.91 5.37 32.09
CA LEU A 291 -23.28 4.94 32.39
C LEU A 291 -23.67 5.32 33.81
N ALA A 292 -22.76 5.19 34.80
CA ALA A 292 -23.00 5.61 36.20
C ALA A 292 -23.22 7.12 36.32
N GLN A 293 -22.61 7.93 35.47
CA GLN A 293 -22.83 9.37 35.37
C GLN A 293 -24.09 9.77 34.64
N GLY A 294 -24.88 8.77 34.14
CA GLY A 294 -26.14 8.99 33.42
C GLY A 294 -26.00 9.39 31.95
N ILE A 295 -24.80 9.24 31.37
CA ILE A 295 -24.59 9.51 29.95
C ILE A 295 -25.33 8.48 29.10
N LYS A 296 -26.19 8.95 28.21
CA LYS A 296 -26.93 8.10 27.29
C LYS A 296 -26.17 7.96 25.98
N LEU A 297 -25.72 6.76 25.67
CA LEU A 297 -24.90 6.46 24.49
C LEU A 297 -25.75 5.80 23.39
N ASN A 298 -25.55 6.24 22.15
CA ASN A 298 -25.98 5.54 20.95
C ASN A 298 -24.96 4.47 20.53
N SER A 299 -23.67 4.80 20.65
CA SER A 299 -22.58 3.86 20.36
C SER A 299 -21.39 4.08 21.31
N PHE A 300 -20.62 3.03 21.50
CA PHE A 300 -19.37 3.02 22.24
C PHE A 300 -18.41 2.07 21.54
N GLU A 301 -17.31 2.59 21.01
CA GLU A 301 -16.32 1.84 20.25
C GLU A 301 -14.92 2.13 20.77
N VAL A 302 -14.10 1.10 20.94
CA VAL A 302 -12.66 1.28 21.21
C VAL A 302 -12.02 1.84 19.95
N ALA A 303 -11.38 3.00 20.06
CA ALA A 303 -10.75 3.64 18.92
C ALA A 303 -9.58 2.79 18.40
N VAL A 304 -9.63 2.46 17.11
CA VAL A 304 -8.49 1.89 16.39
C VAL A 304 -7.91 3.02 15.55
N PRO A 305 -6.62 3.35 15.72
CA PRO A 305 -6.01 4.42 14.95
C PRO A 305 -6.01 4.04 13.46
N THR A 306 -6.28 4.99 12.57
CA THR A 306 -6.12 4.79 11.13
C THR A 306 -4.64 4.77 10.73
N LEU A 307 -4.30 4.23 9.56
CA LEU A 307 -2.92 4.32 9.05
C LEU A 307 -2.48 5.77 8.83
N ASP A 308 -3.42 6.68 8.49
CA ASP A 308 -3.13 8.11 8.39
C ASP A 308 -2.69 8.69 9.74
N GLU A 309 -3.39 8.35 10.83
CA GLU A 309 -3.03 8.78 12.21
C GLU A 309 -1.67 8.19 12.62
N ILE A 310 -1.44 6.90 12.32
CA ILE A 310 -0.16 6.22 12.59
C ILE A 310 0.97 6.90 11.81
N PHE A 311 0.76 7.19 10.51
CA PHE A 311 1.73 7.89 9.68
C PHE A 311 2.12 9.24 10.26
N ILE A 312 1.11 10.08 10.59
CA ILE A 312 1.35 11.41 11.18
C ILE A 312 2.16 11.30 12.48
N LYS A 313 1.84 10.30 13.32
CA LYS A 313 2.56 10.06 14.57
C LYS A 313 4.01 9.68 14.35
N VAL A 314 4.26 8.70 13.44
CA VAL A 314 5.61 8.19 13.14
C VAL A 314 6.49 9.28 12.51
N VAL A 315 5.93 10.09 11.60
CA VAL A 315 6.66 11.21 10.97
C VAL A 315 7.01 12.30 12.01
N LYS A 316 6.07 12.67 12.88
CA LYS A 316 6.33 13.66 13.95
C LYS A 316 7.40 13.18 14.92
N GLU A 317 7.35 11.91 15.33
CA GLU A 317 8.35 11.31 16.24
C GLU A 317 9.74 11.18 15.55
N GLY A 318 9.76 10.95 14.24
CA GLY A 318 10.99 10.92 13.43
C GLY A 318 11.63 12.30 13.27
N ASN A 319 10.84 13.33 13.00
CA ASN A 319 11.33 14.71 12.78
C ASN A 319 11.71 15.42 14.08
N GLY A 320 11.09 15.09 15.22
CA GLY A 320 11.44 15.70 16.55
C GLY A 320 12.83 15.32 17.08
N LYS A 321 13.61 14.56 16.34
CA LYS A 321 15.00 14.16 16.67
C LYS A 321 16.07 14.86 15.82
N HIS A 322 15.66 15.76 14.94
CA HIS A 322 16.54 16.50 14.03
C HIS A 322 16.60 18.01 14.34
N GLU A 323 15.88 18.47 15.39
CA GLU A 323 16.09 19.75 16.06
C GLU A 323 16.86 19.51 17.40
#